data_3bdc1e88b3820a5d30e02b68a2253064
#
_entry.id   3bdc1e88b3820a5d30e02b68a2253064
#
_cell.length_a   1.000
_cell.length_b   1.000
_cell.length_c   1.000
_cell.angle_alpha   90.00
_cell.angle_beta   90.00
_cell.angle_gamma   90.00
#
_symmetry.space_group_name_H-M   'P 1'
#
loop_
_entity.id
_entity.type
_entity.pdbx_description
1 polymer ?
#
loop_
_entity_poly.entity_id
_entity_poly.type
_entity_poly.pdbx_seq_one_letter_code
_entity_poly.pdbx_strand_id
1 'polypeptide(L)'
;MPDEPQAVTIRVQLSRSDLYRALVRTAFRKLWFLGVLIVAFMFVTLIASAEPRKYSDLIYGVLAAILFGACLFLGIPYIRTRAALRNPSLRGLSQYTFSAGGVLTERVHASGRIGWALVKGVSESTEHIFLWMPEGNFHLIPKGQVAAADLAALKSILRTCVKGKVALRP
;
A
#
# COMPACT_ATOMS: atom_id res chain seq x y z
N MET A 1 7.87 -32.24 -19.04
CA MET A 1 7.10 -31.00 -19.11
C MET A 1 7.18 -30.40 -17.71
N PRO A 2 7.69 -29.21 -17.51
CA PRO A 2 7.62 -28.58 -16.19
C PRO A 2 6.14 -28.35 -15.87
N ASP A 3 5.73 -28.79 -14.66
CA ASP A 3 4.37 -28.60 -14.15
C ASP A 3 3.98 -27.13 -14.33
N GLU A 4 2.99 -26.86 -15.19
CA GLU A 4 2.40 -25.51 -15.24
C GLU A 4 1.89 -25.19 -13.85
N PRO A 5 2.27 -24.03 -13.30
CA PRO A 5 1.85 -23.68 -11.95
C PRO A 5 0.31 -23.67 -11.92
N GLN A 6 -0.23 -24.56 -11.10
CA GLN A 6 -1.67 -24.70 -10.92
C GLN A 6 -2.29 -23.33 -10.62
N ALA A 7 -3.36 -22.98 -11.34
CA ALA A 7 -4.06 -21.73 -11.12
C ALA A 7 -4.61 -21.69 -9.69
N VAL A 8 -4.32 -20.62 -8.96
CA VAL A 8 -4.80 -20.41 -7.60
C VAL A 8 -5.90 -19.36 -7.62
N THR A 9 -7.07 -19.74 -7.11
CA THR A 9 -8.22 -18.83 -7.02
C THR A 9 -8.47 -18.47 -5.57
N ILE A 10 -8.41 -17.17 -5.24
CA ILE A 10 -8.67 -16.65 -3.92
C ILE A 10 -9.87 -15.69 -3.95
N ARG A 11 -10.66 -15.73 -2.90
CA ARG A 11 -11.78 -14.80 -2.69
C ARG A 11 -11.43 -13.87 -1.55
N VAL A 12 -11.54 -12.57 -1.80
CA VAL A 12 -11.11 -11.54 -0.88
C VAL A 12 -12.19 -10.47 -0.76
N GLN A 13 -12.47 -10.07 0.46
CA GLN A 13 -13.32 -8.93 0.76
C GLN A 13 -12.51 -7.88 1.51
N LEU A 14 -12.25 -6.74 0.86
CA LEU A 14 -11.48 -5.67 1.45
C LEU A 14 -12.30 -4.93 2.51
N SER A 15 -11.82 -4.91 3.75
CA SER A 15 -12.39 -4.10 4.81
C SER A 15 -11.85 -2.65 4.76
N ARG A 16 -12.56 -1.73 5.43
CA ARG A 16 -12.09 -0.34 5.58
C ARG A 16 -10.74 -0.28 6.29
N SER A 17 -10.57 -1.11 7.32
CA SER A 17 -9.34 -1.18 8.09
C SER A 17 -8.16 -1.67 7.27
N ASP A 18 -8.37 -2.68 6.42
CA ASP A 18 -7.31 -3.21 5.55
C ASP A 18 -6.80 -2.16 4.57
N LEU A 19 -7.74 -1.47 3.91
CA LEU A 19 -7.40 -0.43 2.96
C LEU A 19 -6.73 0.77 3.64
N TYR A 20 -7.23 1.20 4.81
CA TYR A 20 -6.62 2.30 5.57
C TYR A 20 -5.20 1.95 6.02
N ARG A 21 -4.99 0.78 6.63
CA ARG A 21 -3.66 0.33 7.07
C ARG A 21 -2.68 0.22 5.90
N ALA A 22 -3.15 -0.29 4.74
CA ALA A 22 -2.35 -0.38 3.54
C ALA A 22 -1.93 1.01 3.03
N LEU A 23 -2.86 1.98 2.99
CA LEU A 23 -2.60 3.34 2.55
C LEU A 23 -1.69 4.10 3.52
N VAL A 24 -1.89 3.97 4.84
CA VAL A 24 -0.99 4.56 5.85
C VAL A 24 0.43 4.01 5.68
N ARG A 25 0.57 2.70 5.53
CA ARG A 25 1.90 2.08 5.34
C ARG A 25 2.58 2.55 4.05
N THR A 26 1.81 2.70 2.98
CA THR A 26 2.31 3.20 1.69
C THR A 26 2.70 4.68 1.79
N ALA A 27 1.88 5.48 2.47
CA ALA A 27 2.17 6.88 2.75
C ALA A 27 3.46 7.02 3.59
N PHE A 28 3.62 6.20 4.64
CA PHE A 28 4.83 6.19 5.44
C PHE A 28 6.09 5.96 4.60
N ARG A 29 6.09 4.99 3.71
CA ARG A 29 7.24 4.71 2.83
C ARG A 29 7.58 5.84 1.85
N LYS A 30 6.56 6.61 1.41
CA LYS A 30 6.75 7.69 0.43
C LYS A 30 7.00 9.06 1.08
N LEU A 31 6.36 9.32 2.21
CA LEU A 31 6.31 10.66 2.81
C LEU A 31 7.25 10.85 3.99
N TRP A 32 7.85 9.78 4.56
CA TRP A 32 8.77 9.92 5.68
C TRP A 32 9.94 10.85 5.34
N PHE A 33 10.47 10.73 4.11
CA PHE A 33 11.57 11.57 3.63
C PHE A 33 11.16 13.04 3.53
N LEU A 34 9.93 13.30 3.05
CA LEU A 34 9.39 14.66 3.00
C LEU A 34 9.21 15.23 4.41
N GLY A 35 8.75 14.41 5.36
CA GLY A 35 8.66 14.79 6.77
C GLY A 35 10.02 15.17 7.37
N VAL A 36 11.05 14.38 7.12
CA VAL A 36 12.43 14.69 7.54
C VAL A 36 12.93 15.99 6.92
N LEU A 37 12.68 16.22 5.62
CA LEU A 37 13.06 17.46 4.94
C LEU A 37 12.35 18.69 5.52
N ILE A 38 11.06 18.59 5.84
CA ILE A 38 10.30 19.69 6.47
C ILE A 38 10.88 20.02 7.85
N VAL A 39 11.15 19.01 8.66
CA VAL A 39 11.75 19.18 9.99
C VAL A 39 13.15 19.79 9.87
N ALA A 40 13.98 19.31 8.95
CA ALA A 40 15.32 19.86 8.71
C ALA A 40 15.25 21.32 8.23
N PHE A 41 14.35 21.65 7.32
CA PHE A 41 14.13 23.02 6.84
C PHE A 41 13.69 23.95 7.99
N MET A 42 12.75 23.50 8.82
CA MET A 42 12.33 24.26 10.00
C MET A 42 13.48 24.50 10.97
N PHE A 43 14.32 23.48 11.18
CA PHE A 43 15.48 23.59 12.06
C PHE A 43 16.52 24.60 11.51
N VAL A 44 16.78 24.56 10.21
CA VAL A 44 17.68 25.53 9.55
C VAL A 44 17.15 26.96 9.63
N THR A 45 15.85 27.16 9.34
CA THR A 45 15.24 28.49 9.44
C THR A 45 15.24 29.03 10.86
N LEU A 46 15.15 28.17 11.84
CA LEU A 46 15.22 28.51 13.26
C LEU A 46 16.62 28.99 13.66
N ILE A 47 17.67 28.27 13.21
CA ILE A 47 19.07 28.64 13.49
C ILE A 47 19.46 29.94 12.76
N ALA A 48 18.95 30.11 11.53
CA ALA A 48 19.25 31.29 10.69
C ALA A 48 18.54 32.56 11.16
N SER A 49 17.50 32.46 12.00
CA SER A 49 16.83 33.64 12.56
C SER A 49 17.65 34.21 13.69
N ALA A 50 18.39 35.31 13.40
CA ALA A 50 19.32 35.96 14.29
C ALA A 50 18.69 36.72 15.48
N GLU A 51 17.36 36.82 15.56
CA GLU A 51 16.68 37.50 16.66
C GLU A 51 16.40 36.54 17.83
N PRO A 52 16.61 37.01 19.10
CA PRO A 52 16.31 36.23 20.29
C PRO A 52 14.80 36.05 20.43
N ARG A 53 14.26 35.01 19.76
CA ARG A 53 12.86 34.58 19.94
C ARG A 53 12.69 34.01 21.35
N LYS A 54 11.57 34.35 21.98
CA LYS A 54 11.21 33.69 23.25
C LYS A 54 11.12 32.16 23.00
N TYR A 55 11.69 31.39 23.89
CA TYR A 55 11.65 29.92 23.83
C TYR A 55 10.21 29.36 23.62
N SER A 56 9.21 30.12 24.14
CA SER A 56 7.80 29.79 23.94
C SER A 56 7.40 29.72 22.48
N ASP A 57 7.84 30.67 21.64
CA ASP A 57 7.44 30.75 20.22
C ASP A 57 8.03 29.60 19.42
N LEU A 58 9.23 29.17 19.81
CA LEU A 58 9.88 27.98 19.30
C LEU A 58 9.07 26.72 19.60
N ILE A 59 8.67 26.53 20.85
CA ILE A 59 7.90 25.36 21.29
C ILE A 59 6.57 25.30 20.55
N TYR A 60 5.87 26.43 20.46
CA TYR A 60 4.60 26.49 19.73
C TYR A 60 4.76 26.20 18.22
N GLY A 61 5.81 26.71 17.60
CA GLY A 61 6.12 26.40 16.19
C GLY A 61 6.37 24.92 15.95
N VAL A 62 7.17 24.28 16.80
CA VAL A 62 7.44 22.84 16.72
C VAL A 62 6.18 22.02 16.94
N LEU A 63 5.38 22.34 17.96
CA LEU A 63 4.12 21.65 18.24
C LEU A 63 3.14 21.80 17.06
N ALA A 64 2.99 23.00 16.51
CA ALA A 64 2.13 23.24 15.36
C ALA A 64 2.58 22.42 14.13
N ALA A 65 3.88 22.35 13.87
CA ALA A 65 4.41 21.54 12.77
C ALA A 65 4.18 20.04 12.94
N ILE A 66 4.36 19.52 14.17
CA ILE A 66 4.07 18.10 14.48
C ILE A 66 2.59 17.81 14.29
N LEU A 67 1.70 18.65 14.82
CA LEU A 67 0.25 18.50 14.66
C LEU A 67 -0.18 18.55 13.19
N PHE A 68 0.33 19.53 12.45
CA PHE A 68 0.04 19.66 11.02
C PHE A 68 0.54 18.44 10.22
N GLY A 69 1.77 18.01 10.49
CA GLY A 69 2.34 16.80 9.89
C GLY A 69 1.52 15.55 10.21
N ALA A 70 1.09 15.38 11.46
CA ALA A 70 0.23 14.27 11.87
C ALA A 70 -1.13 14.32 11.19
N CYS A 71 -1.76 15.49 11.09
CA CYS A 71 -3.03 15.68 10.38
C CYS A 71 -2.92 15.30 8.90
N LEU A 72 -1.86 15.73 8.20
CA LEU A 72 -1.63 15.34 6.81
C LEU A 72 -1.37 13.85 6.67
N PHE A 73 -0.54 13.31 7.57
CA PHE A 73 -0.12 11.91 7.52
C PHE A 73 -1.26 10.92 7.76
N LEU A 74 -2.16 11.23 8.68
CA LEU A 74 -3.32 10.40 9.00
C LEU A 74 -4.55 10.78 8.17
N GLY A 75 -4.74 12.05 7.89
CA GLY A 75 -5.89 12.58 7.18
C GLY A 75 -5.92 12.20 5.70
N ILE A 76 -4.78 12.31 5.00
CA ILE A 76 -4.73 11.96 3.56
C ILE A 76 -5.10 10.48 3.30
N PRO A 77 -4.52 9.48 4.00
CA PRO A 77 -4.95 8.10 3.86
C PRO A 77 -6.42 7.88 4.22
N TYR A 78 -6.92 8.56 5.25
CA TYR A 78 -8.32 8.48 5.64
C TYR A 78 -9.27 8.96 4.53
N ILE A 79 -9.00 10.15 3.97
CA ILE A 79 -9.78 10.71 2.86
C ILE A 79 -9.72 9.80 1.63
N ARG A 80 -8.53 9.30 1.28
CA ARG A 80 -8.34 8.37 0.16
C ARG A 80 -9.09 7.05 0.38
N THR A 81 -9.04 6.51 1.58
CA THR A 81 -9.81 5.29 1.93
C THR A 81 -11.31 5.53 1.75
N ARG A 82 -11.81 6.66 2.26
CA ARG A 82 -13.22 7.01 2.14
C ARG A 82 -13.64 7.22 0.68
N ALA A 83 -12.80 7.87 -0.11
CA ALA A 83 -13.04 8.08 -1.54
C ALA A 83 -13.02 6.75 -2.32
N ALA A 84 -12.04 5.88 -2.06
CA ALA A 84 -11.96 4.57 -2.67
C ALA A 84 -13.19 3.70 -2.36
N LEU A 85 -13.67 3.72 -1.10
CA LEU A 85 -14.84 2.96 -0.69
C LEU A 85 -16.18 3.55 -1.15
N ARG A 86 -16.20 4.75 -1.73
CA ARG A 86 -17.38 5.25 -2.46
C ARG A 86 -17.57 4.48 -3.77
N ASN A 87 -16.51 3.91 -4.33
CA ASN A 87 -16.64 3.07 -5.51
C ASN A 87 -17.25 1.71 -5.12
N PRO A 88 -18.46 1.37 -5.61
CA PRO A 88 -19.13 0.13 -5.26
C PRO A 88 -18.34 -1.11 -5.67
N SER A 89 -17.52 -1.02 -6.71
CA SER A 89 -16.66 -2.11 -7.18
C SER A 89 -15.59 -2.55 -6.16
N LEU A 90 -15.26 -1.70 -5.16
CA LEU A 90 -14.29 -2.03 -4.11
C LEU A 90 -14.93 -2.56 -2.82
N ARG A 91 -16.26 -2.48 -2.69
CA ARG A 91 -16.98 -2.92 -1.48
C ARG A 91 -17.38 -4.40 -1.51
N GLY A 92 -17.39 -4.99 -2.70
CA GLY A 92 -17.86 -6.36 -2.91
C GLY A 92 -16.76 -7.41 -2.73
N LEU A 93 -17.20 -8.66 -2.79
CA LEU A 93 -16.31 -9.81 -2.90
C LEU A 93 -15.53 -9.68 -4.21
N SER A 94 -14.23 -9.78 -4.13
CA SER A 94 -13.33 -9.81 -5.29
C SER A 94 -12.71 -11.20 -5.37
N GLN A 95 -12.83 -11.83 -6.51
CA GLN A 95 -12.18 -13.09 -6.81
C GLN A 95 -10.94 -12.81 -7.66
N TYR A 96 -9.83 -13.38 -7.27
CA TYR A 96 -8.56 -13.29 -7.99
C TYR A 96 -8.15 -14.70 -8.39
N THR A 97 -7.92 -14.92 -9.67
CA THR A 97 -7.36 -16.17 -10.19
C THR A 97 -5.96 -15.88 -10.74
N PHE A 98 -4.97 -16.44 -10.07
CA PHE A 98 -3.56 -16.32 -10.43
C PHE A 98 -3.17 -17.52 -11.28
N SER A 99 -2.61 -17.26 -12.45
CA SER A 99 -2.13 -18.29 -13.40
C SER A 99 -0.82 -17.85 -14.03
N ALA A 100 -0.16 -18.72 -14.77
CA ALA A 100 1.03 -18.36 -15.55
C ALA A 100 0.77 -17.20 -16.53
N GLY A 101 -0.46 -17.08 -17.07
CA GLY A 101 -0.85 -16.05 -18.02
C GLY A 101 -1.22 -14.69 -17.41
N GLY A 102 -1.25 -14.57 -16.09
CA GLY A 102 -1.62 -13.31 -15.41
C GLY A 102 -2.60 -13.51 -14.27
N VAL A 103 -3.16 -12.40 -13.82
CA VAL A 103 -4.16 -12.32 -12.76
C VAL A 103 -5.50 -11.95 -13.35
N LEU A 104 -6.48 -12.84 -13.25
CA LEU A 104 -7.86 -12.54 -13.56
C LEU A 104 -8.52 -11.99 -12.30
N THR A 105 -9.16 -10.84 -12.40
CA THR A 105 -9.91 -10.21 -11.31
C THR A 105 -11.39 -10.20 -11.68
N GLU A 106 -12.20 -10.79 -10.84
CA GLU A 106 -13.65 -10.79 -11.00
C GLU A 106 -14.29 -10.11 -9.80
N ARG A 107 -15.14 -9.14 -10.06
CA ARG A 107 -15.92 -8.39 -9.08
C ARG A 107 -17.37 -8.36 -9.52
N VAL A 108 -18.28 -8.02 -8.61
CA VAL A 108 -19.73 -8.00 -8.88
C VAL A 108 -20.09 -7.20 -10.15
N HIS A 109 -19.34 -6.12 -10.45
CA HIS A 109 -19.65 -5.23 -11.57
C HIS A 109 -18.49 -5.01 -12.55
N ALA A 110 -17.40 -5.76 -12.41
CA ALA A 110 -16.23 -5.59 -13.27
C ALA A 110 -15.39 -6.86 -13.29
N SER A 111 -14.95 -7.24 -14.47
CA SER A 111 -13.91 -8.25 -14.64
C SER A 111 -12.74 -7.64 -15.41
N GLY A 112 -11.54 -8.07 -15.11
CA GLY A 112 -10.34 -7.58 -15.77
C GLY A 112 -9.22 -8.60 -15.70
N ARG A 113 -8.37 -8.62 -16.72
CA ARG A 113 -7.16 -9.43 -16.76
C ARG A 113 -5.94 -8.54 -16.67
N ILE A 114 -5.05 -8.85 -15.74
CA ILE A 114 -3.81 -8.14 -15.51
C ILE A 114 -2.67 -9.06 -15.94
N GLY A 115 -1.96 -8.70 -17.00
CA GLY A 115 -0.76 -9.42 -17.40
C GLY A 115 0.40 -9.15 -16.44
N TRP A 116 1.28 -10.12 -16.23
CA TRP A 116 2.43 -10.00 -15.35
C TRP A 116 3.38 -8.85 -15.74
N ALA A 117 3.41 -8.46 -17.00
CA ALA A 117 4.19 -7.31 -17.48
C ALA A 117 3.77 -5.98 -16.85
N LEU A 118 2.51 -5.86 -16.39
CA LEU A 118 1.99 -4.69 -15.69
C LEU A 118 2.32 -4.69 -14.20
N VAL A 119 2.72 -5.84 -13.63
CA VAL A 119 3.09 -5.93 -12.23
C VAL A 119 4.52 -5.47 -12.04
N LYS A 120 4.72 -4.29 -11.49
CA LYS A 120 6.04 -3.68 -11.22
C LYS A 120 6.79 -4.35 -10.09
N GLY A 121 6.09 -5.04 -9.22
CA GLY A 121 6.69 -5.78 -8.11
C GLY A 121 5.66 -6.26 -7.12
N VAL A 122 6.15 -7.06 -6.17
CA VAL A 122 5.35 -7.62 -5.07
C VAL A 122 6.05 -7.35 -3.76
N SER A 123 5.30 -6.99 -2.75
CA SER A 123 5.82 -6.88 -1.39
C SER A 123 4.85 -7.49 -0.38
N GLU A 124 5.40 -8.13 0.64
CA GLU A 124 4.62 -8.75 1.70
C GLU A 124 4.77 -7.98 3.01
N SER A 125 3.66 -7.81 3.67
CA SER A 125 3.59 -7.34 5.06
C SER A 125 3.17 -8.48 5.99
N THR A 126 3.02 -8.19 7.27
CA THR A 126 2.49 -9.16 8.24
C THR A 126 1.10 -9.65 7.85
N GLU A 127 0.22 -8.73 7.41
CA GLU A 127 -1.20 -9.00 7.18
C GLU A 127 -1.57 -9.07 5.70
N HIS A 128 -0.75 -8.49 4.79
CA HIS A 128 -1.14 -8.28 3.40
C HIS A 128 -0.02 -8.59 2.42
N ILE A 129 -0.40 -8.98 1.21
CA ILE A 129 0.45 -8.97 0.01
C ILE A 129 0.01 -7.81 -0.89
N PHE A 130 0.98 -7.03 -1.38
CA PHE A 130 0.78 -5.91 -2.28
C PHE A 130 1.30 -6.28 -3.66
N LEU A 131 0.46 -6.22 -4.67
CA LEU A 131 0.88 -6.27 -6.07
C LEU A 131 0.96 -4.83 -6.58
N TRP A 132 2.15 -4.33 -6.81
CA TRP A 132 2.41 -2.97 -7.25
C TRP A 132 2.20 -2.84 -8.75
N MET A 133 1.34 -1.91 -9.14
CA MET A 133 1.03 -1.55 -10.50
C MET A 133 1.75 -0.25 -10.89
N PRO A 134 1.77 0.12 -12.19
CA PRO A 134 2.20 1.45 -12.61
C PRO A 134 1.48 2.58 -11.85
N GLU A 135 2.08 3.77 -11.83
CA GLU A 135 1.53 4.98 -11.20
C GLU A 135 1.31 4.89 -9.69
N GLY A 136 1.88 3.86 -9.04
CA GLY A 136 1.77 3.66 -7.60
C GLY A 136 0.45 3.08 -7.13
N ASN A 137 -0.38 2.60 -8.05
CA ASN A 137 -1.55 1.79 -7.74
C ASN A 137 -1.11 0.42 -7.21
N PHE A 138 -1.99 -0.25 -6.47
CA PHE A 138 -1.71 -1.61 -6.00
C PHE A 138 -3.00 -2.41 -5.81
N HIS A 139 -2.88 -3.71 -5.97
CA HIS A 139 -3.88 -4.66 -5.49
C HIS A 139 -3.46 -5.20 -4.13
N LEU A 140 -4.43 -5.30 -3.23
CA LEU A 140 -4.23 -5.72 -1.85
C LEU A 140 -4.86 -7.08 -1.63
N ILE A 141 -4.07 -8.01 -1.09
CA ILE A 141 -4.53 -9.35 -0.75
C ILE A 141 -4.33 -9.54 0.76
N PRO A 142 -5.41 -9.54 1.57
CA PRO A 142 -5.35 -9.85 2.98
C PRO A 142 -5.01 -11.35 3.19
N LYS A 143 -3.90 -11.64 3.86
CA LYS A 143 -3.44 -13.03 4.08
C LYS A 143 -4.39 -13.82 4.98
N GLY A 144 -5.04 -13.18 5.92
CA GLY A 144 -5.99 -13.83 6.82
C GLY A 144 -7.25 -14.38 6.14
N GLN A 145 -7.49 -14.04 4.87
CA GLN A 145 -8.61 -14.55 4.07
C GLN A 145 -8.19 -15.64 3.08
N VAL A 146 -6.91 -16.00 3.05
CA VAL A 146 -6.35 -16.98 2.12
C VAL A 146 -5.93 -18.22 2.91
N ALA A 147 -6.33 -19.40 2.46
CA ALA A 147 -5.89 -20.65 3.08
C ALA A 147 -4.35 -20.79 2.98
N ALA A 148 -3.72 -21.44 3.97
CA ALA A 148 -2.27 -21.54 4.01
C ALA A 148 -1.67 -22.23 2.78
N ALA A 149 -2.34 -23.26 2.26
CA ALA A 149 -1.93 -23.96 1.04
C ALA A 149 -1.98 -23.04 -0.18
N ASP A 150 -3.08 -22.27 -0.34
CA ASP A 150 -3.27 -21.32 -1.43
C ASP A 150 -2.27 -20.17 -1.33
N LEU A 151 -1.93 -19.74 -0.10
CA LEU A 151 -0.94 -18.70 0.13
C LEU A 151 0.46 -19.14 -0.31
N ALA A 152 0.83 -20.41 -0.02
CA ALA A 152 2.11 -20.97 -0.46
C ALA A 152 2.17 -21.07 -1.99
N ALA A 153 1.13 -21.59 -2.62
CA ALA A 153 1.02 -21.70 -4.08
C ALA A 153 1.02 -20.31 -4.74
N LEU A 154 0.29 -19.34 -4.18
CA LEU A 154 0.30 -17.94 -4.63
C LEU A 154 1.72 -17.36 -4.57
N LYS A 155 2.44 -17.53 -3.46
CA LYS A 155 3.82 -17.04 -3.33
C LYS A 155 4.74 -17.66 -4.38
N SER A 156 4.57 -18.95 -4.68
CA SER A 156 5.33 -19.64 -5.73
C SER A 156 5.07 -18.99 -7.11
N ILE A 157 3.81 -18.82 -7.48
CA ILE A 157 3.42 -18.16 -8.75
C ILE A 157 4.00 -16.75 -8.82
N LEU A 158 3.90 -15.96 -7.76
CA LEU A 158 4.40 -14.59 -7.73
C LEU A 158 5.93 -14.53 -7.88
N ARG A 159 6.67 -15.48 -7.28
CA ARG A 159 8.14 -15.57 -7.44
C ARG A 159 8.54 -15.95 -8.85
N THR A 160 7.77 -16.80 -9.51
CA THR A 160 8.08 -17.29 -10.86
C THR A 160 7.69 -16.30 -11.95
N CYS A 161 6.51 -15.69 -11.83
CA CYS A 161 5.91 -14.92 -12.92
C CYS A 161 6.20 -13.41 -12.87
N VAL A 162 6.49 -12.85 -11.68
CA VAL A 162 6.76 -11.41 -11.55
C VAL A 162 8.22 -11.11 -11.86
N LYS A 163 8.47 -10.39 -12.94
CA LYS A 163 9.83 -9.97 -13.36
C LYS A 163 10.38 -8.81 -12.52
N GLY A 164 9.53 -8.10 -11.79
CA GLY A 164 9.92 -6.95 -10.98
C GLY A 164 10.47 -7.33 -9.60
N LYS A 165 10.56 -6.33 -8.71
CA LYS A 165 11.05 -6.56 -7.35
C LYS A 165 10.07 -7.44 -6.56
N VAL A 166 10.53 -8.62 -6.14
CA VAL A 166 9.75 -9.55 -5.30
C VAL A 166 10.33 -9.55 -3.89
N ALA A 167 9.58 -9.02 -2.94
CA ALA A 167 9.93 -8.95 -1.51
C ALA A 167 8.87 -9.72 -0.70
N LEU A 168 8.91 -11.05 -0.82
CA LEU A 168 8.06 -11.99 -0.08
C LEU A 168 8.86 -12.59 1.09
N ARG A 169 8.18 -12.79 2.21
CA ARG A 169 8.74 -13.50 3.36
C ARG A 169 8.84 -15.00 3.06
N PRO A 170 9.82 -15.67 3.63
CA PRO A 170 9.95 -17.13 3.50
C PRO A 170 8.70 -17.86 3.97
#